data_422d21a537de5f21ea9e8494f1d28c64
#
_entry.id   422d21a537de5f21ea9e8494f1d28c64
#
_cell.length_a   1.000
_cell.length_b   1.000
_cell.length_c   1.000
_cell.angle_alpha   90.00
_cell.angle_beta   90.00
_cell.angle_gamma   90.00
#
_symmetry.space_group_name_H-M   'P 1'
#
loop_
_entity.id
_entity.type
_entity.pdbx_description
1 polymer ?
#
loop_
_entity_poly.entity_id
_entity_poly.type
_entity_poly.pdbx_seq_one_letter_code
_entity_poly.pdbx_strand_id
1 'polypeptide(L)'
;MYSGYGRQYSRGNTGVTTDVNDPSSTWFNQEPHWLLIEDLAGGTYSIRMKHRRYLPQEPREQDDSYENRLARSTCPPYFQRLERMLAGMLTRKPVRLQDVSDTIREQLFDVDLQGNDLNIWTYETARKMIRYGHVGVLVDTPAEGNGRPYWVAYTPREI
;
A
#
# COMPACT_ATOMS: atom_id res chain seq x y z
N MET A 1 -17.39 -21.66 -13.13
CA MET A 1 -18.22 -20.44 -13.20
C MET A 1 -17.77 -19.51 -12.09
N TYR A 2 -16.84 -18.60 -12.37
CA TYR A 2 -16.31 -17.65 -11.40
C TYR A 2 -17.34 -16.54 -11.18
N SER A 3 -18.10 -16.62 -10.11
CA SER A 3 -18.98 -15.53 -9.68
C SER A 3 -18.15 -14.48 -8.98
N GLY A 4 -18.05 -13.34 -9.65
CA GLY A 4 -17.19 -12.24 -9.28
C GLY A 4 -17.59 -11.55 -7.98
N TYR A 5 -16.58 -11.27 -7.18
CA TYR A 5 -16.57 -10.11 -6.30
C TYR A 5 -16.03 -8.90 -7.09
N GLY A 6 -16.71 -8.58 -8.17
CA GLY A 6 -16.61 -7.32 -8.81
C GLY A 6 -17.94 -6.61 -8.60
N ARG A 7 -17.98 -5.52 -7.85
CA ARG A 7 -19.05 -4.56 -8.06
C ARG A 7 -19.00 -4.22 -9.54
N GLN A 8 -20.00 -4.69 -10.31
CA GLN A 8 -20.20 -4.23 -11.67
C GLN A 8 -20.60 -2.76 -11.58
N TYR A 9 -19.64 -1.88 -11.68
CA TYR A 9 -19.93 -0.50 -12.06
C TYR A 9 -20.26 -0.55 -13.54
N SER A 10 -21.53 -0.33 -13.87
CA SER A 10 -22.02 -0.29 -15.24
C SER A 10 -21.21 0.73 -16.03
N ARG A 11 -20.55 0.29 -17.08
CA ARG A 11 -20.06 1.15 -18.16
C ARG A 11 -21.30 1.82 -18.77
N GLY A 12 -21.47 3.08 -18.51
CA GLY A 12 -22.49 3.86 -19.17
C GLY A 12 -23.11 4.92 -18.29
N ASN A 13 -22.36 5.99 -18.02
CA ASN A 13 -23.02 7.27 -17.92
C ASN A 13 -22.06 8.40 -18.32
N THR A 14 -22.17 8.81 -19.54
CA THR A 14 -21.71 10.11 -20.04
C THR A 14 -22.67 11.16 -19.47
N GLY A 15 -22.32 11.77 -18.33
CA GLY A 15 -23.08 12.90 -17.82
C GLY A 15 -23.36 12.95 -16.33
N VAL A 16 -22.74 12.10 -15.51
CA VAL A 16 -22.81 12.26 -14.04
C VAL A 16 -21.64 13.14 -13.61
N THR A 17 -21.95 14.25 -12.98
CA THR A 17 -21.03 14.96 -12.10
C THR A 17 -20.62 13.96 -11.02
N THR A 18 -19.45 13.35 -11.17
CA THR A 18 -18.84 12.54 -10.12
C THR A 18 -18.62 13.45 -8.92
N ASP A 19 -19.09 13.02 -7.75
CA ASP A 19 -18.73 13.68 -6.49
C ASP A 19 -17.22 13.72 -6.39
N VAL A 20 -16.66 14.76 -5.77
CA VAL A 20 -15.22 14.89 -5.50
C VAL A 20 -14.69 13.67 -4.73
N ASN A 21 -15.55 13.03 -3.94
CA ASN A 21 -15.24 11.83 -3.18
C ASN A 21 -15.35 10.52 -3.99
N ASP A 22 -15.84 10.57 -5.24
CA ASP A 22 -15.93 9.36 -6.05
C ASP A 22 -14.58 9.00 -6.65
N PRO A 23 -14.09 7.77 -6.42
CA PRO A 23 -12.85 7.31 -7.03
C PRO A 23 -12.92 7.32 -8.56
N SER A 24 -11.82 7.66 -9.21
CA SER A 24 -11.73 7.66 -10.67
C SER A 24 -11.86 6.24 -11.26
N SER A 25 -12.24 6.15 -12.53
CA SER A 25 -12.28 4.86 -13.24
C SER A 25 -10.92 4.14 -13.25
N THR A 26 -9.84 4.90 -13.30
CA THR A 26 -8.47 4.38 -13.22
C THR A 26 -8.21 3.75 -11.85
N TRP A 27 -8.64 4.38 -10.77
CA TRP A 27 -8.53 3.85 -9.42
C TRP A 27 -9.24 2.49 -9.29
N PHE A 28 -10.49 2.39 -9.74
CA PHE A 28 -11.26 1.14 -9.73
C PHE A 28 -10.59 0.01 -10.52
N ASN A 29 -9.96 0.34 -11.63
CA ASN A 29 -9.23 -0.66 -12.43
C ASN A 29 -7.96 -1.14 -11.71
N GLN A 30 -7.33 -0.32 -10.89
CA GLN A 30 -6.09 -0.64 -10.19
C GLN A 30 -6.32 -1.27 -8.80
N GLU A 31 -7.44 -0.99 -8.14
CA GLU A 31 -7.73 -1.50 -6.79
C GLU A 31 -7.53 -3.03 -6.64
N PRO A 32 -8.02 -3.89 -7.58
CA PRO A 32 -7.80 -5.34 -7.47
C PRO A 32 -6.32 -5.74 -7.48
N HIS A 33 -5.48 -4.99 -8.20
CA HIS A 33 -4.04 -5.22 -8.24
C HIS A 33 -3.37 -4.84 -6.92
N TRP A 34 -3.74 -3.69 -6.33
CA TRP A 34 -3.23 -3.28 -5.02
C TRP A 34 -3.62 -4.26 -3.91
N LEU A 35 -4.88 -4.76 -3.93
CA LEU A 35 -5.33 -5.80 -2.99
C LEU A 35 -4.50 -7.08 -3.12
N LEU A 36 -4.23 -7.54 -4.34
CA LEU A 36 -3.38 -8.70 -4.58
C LEU A 36 -1.96 -8.48 -4.03
N ILE A 37 -1.39 -7.30 -4.28
CA ILE A 37 -0.05 -6.94 -3.82
C ILE A 37 0.03 -6.92 -2.28
N GLU A 38 -0.98 -6.39 -1.61
CA GLU A 38 -1.08 -6.41 -0.14
C GLU A 38 -1.16 -7.83 0.40
N ASP A 39 -1.98 -8.69 -0.20
CA ASP A 39 -2.11 -10.08 0.19
C ASP A 39 -0.77 -10.84 0.01
N LEU A 40 -0.06 -10.60 -1.11
CA LEU A 40 1.28 -11.17 -1.35
C LEU A 40 2.33 -10.63 -0.37
N ALA A 41 2.27 -9.34 -0.02
CA ALA A 41 3.17 -8.75 0.98
C ALA A 41 2.92 -9.32 2.39
N GLY A 42 1.66 -9.65 2.71
CA GLY A 42 1.28 -10.31 3.97
C GLY A 42 1.68 -11.79 4.04
N GLY A 43 2.06 -12.39 2.91
CA GLY A 43 2.57 -13.77 2.83
C GLY A 43 1.55 -14.82 3.22
N THR A 44 2.02 -15.93 3.80
CA THR A 44 1.22 -17.10 4.11
C THR A 44 -0.06 -16.80 4.89
N TYR A 45 0.02 -15.92 5.88
CA TYR A 45 -1.14 -15.58 6.70
C TYR A 45 -2.25 -14.91 5.87
N SER A 46 -1.92 -13.85 5.14
CA SER A 46 -2.88 -13.11 4.32
C SER A 46 -3.49 -13.99 3.22
N ILE A 47 -2.68 -14.84 2.57
CA ILE A 47 -3.15 -15.75 1.53
C ILE A 47 -4.12 -16.80 2.09
N ARG A 48 -3.81 -17.40 3.26
CA ARG A 48 -4.70 -18.37 3.92
C ARG A 48 -6.03 -17.75 4.33
N MET A 49 -6.02 -16.52 4.86
CA MET A 49 -7.23 -15.80 5.27
C MET A 49 -8.17 -15.49 4.09
N LYS A 50 -7.68 -15.53 2.87
CA LYS A 50 -8.50 -15.33 1.66
C LYS A 50 -9.03 -16.65 1.06
N HIS A 51 -8.74 -17.79 1.70
CA HIS A 51 -9.31 -19.10 1.37
C HIS A 51 -9.36 -19.40 -0.13
N ARG A 52 -10.56 -19.67 -0.63
CA ARG A 52 -10.82 -20.06 -2.03
C ARG A 52 -10.42 -19.04 -3.08
N ARG A 53 -10.10 -17.80 -2.68
CA ARG A 53 -9.63 -16.78 -3.63
C ARG A 53 -8.27 -17.14 -4.24
N TYR A 54 -7.35 -17.70 -3.43
CA TYR A 54 -5.99 -18.05 -3.86
C TYR A 54 -5.73 -19.54 -3.89
N LEU A 55 -6.51 -20.30 -3.15
CA LEU A 55 -6.46 -21.76 -3.13
C LEU A 55 -7.87 -22.31 -3.42
N PRO A 56 -8.26 -22.43 -4.70
CA PRO A 56 -9.57 -22.97 -5.06
C PRO A 56 -9.76 -24.39 -4.53
N GLN A 57 -10.97 -24.70 -4.07
CA GLN A 57 -11.35 -26.06 -3.71
C GLN A 57 -11.62 -26.86 -4.99
N GLU A 58 -11.08 -28.07 -5.06
CA GLU A 58 -11.32 -28.95 -6.19
C GLU A 58 -12.79 -29.45 -6.19
N PRO A 59 -13.41 -29.68 -7.36
CA PRO A 59 -14.85 -30.00 -7.46
C PRO A 59 -15.31 -31.22 -6.66
N ARG A 60 -14.39 -32.14 -6.32
CA ARG A 60 -14.66 -33.39 -5.58
C ARG A 60 -13.94 -33.42 -4.22
N GLU A 61 -13.30 -32.34 -3.83
CA GLU A 61 -12.57 -32.24 -2.57
C GLU A 61 -13.55 -32.05 -1.40
N GLN A 62 -13.45 -32.89 -0.39
CA GLN A 62 -14.20 -32.75 0.85
C GLN A 62 -13.69 -31.52 1.63
N ASP A 63 -14.55 -30.87 2.38
CA ASP A 63 -14.22 -29.66 3.13
C ASP A 63 -13.07 -29.89 4.11
N ASP A 64 -13.04 -31.00 4.84
CA ASP A 64 -11.94 -31.35 5.74
C ASP A 64 -10.60 -31.50 5.02
N SER A 65 -10.61 -32.04 3.80
CA SER A 65 -9.41 -32.19 2.96
C SER A 65 -8.92 -30.85 2.49
N TYR A 66 -9.85 -29.97 2.10
CA TYR A 66 -9.56 -28.58 1.71
C TYR A 66 -8.94 -27.81 2.87
N GLU A 67 -9.52 -27.84 4.06
CA GLU A 67 -9.00 -27.15 5.25
C GLU A 67 -7.61 -27.67 5.64
N ASN A 68 -7.38 -28.97 5.56
CA ASN A 68 -6.06 -29.56 5.79
C ASN A 68 -5.03 -29.10 4.73
N ARG A 69 -5.42 -28.96 3.48
CA ARG A 69 -4.57 -28.45 2.39
C ARG A 69 -4.29 -26.96 2.58
N LEU A 70 -5.29 -26.17 2.95
CA LEU A 70 -5.16 -24.75 3.26
C LEU A 70 -4.20 -24.54 4.44
N ALA A 71 -4.37 -25.29 5.53
CA ALA A 71 -3.53 -25.18 6.72
C ALA A 71 -2.05 -25.52 6.47
N ARG A 72 -1.76 -26.34 5.47
CA ARG A 72 -0.37 -26.70 5.07
C ARG A 72 0.17 -25.85 3.94
N SER A 73 -0.67 -25.08 3.24
CA SER A 73 -0.23 -24.21 2.14
C SER A 73 0.74 -23.14 2.66
N THR A 74 1.73 -22.76 1.85
CA THR A 74 2.67 -21.70 2.18
C THR A 74 2.82 -20.73 1.02
N CYS A 75 2.87 -19.45 1.32
CA CYS A 75 3.21 -18.39 0.39
C CYS A 75 4.34 -17.58 1.01
N PRO A 76 5.62 -17.92 0.70
CA PRO A 76 6.75 -17.16 1.24
C PRO A 76 6.67 -15.70 0.80
N PRO A 77 7.01 -14.73 1.66
CA PRO A 77 6.86 -13.30 1.40
C PRO A 77 7.97 -12.75 0.48
N TYR A 78 8.16 -13.38 -0.69
CA TYR A 78 9.18 -12.95 -1.66
C TYR A 78 8.95 -11.54 -2.16
N PHE A 79 7.69 -11.15 -2.33
CA PHE A 79 7.32 -9.80 -2.74
C PHE A 79 7.81 -8.77 -1.72
N GLN A 80 7.56 -8.99 -0.43
CA GLN A 80 8.01 -8.11 0.64
C GLN A 80 9.55 -8.03 0.72
N ARG A 81 10.24 -9.16 0.51
CA ARG A 81 11.71 -9.17 0.47
C ARG A 81 12.25 -8.34 -0.69
N LEU A 82 11.65 -8.50 -1.89
CA LEU A 82 12.04 -7.74 -3.08
C LEU A 82 11.79 -6.24 -2.87
N GLU A 83 10.63 -5.86 -2.36
CA GLU A 83 10.28 -4.48 -2.02
C GLU A 83 11.33 -3.83 -1.12
N ARG A 84 11.67 -4.51 0.00
CA ARG A 84 12.67 -4.02 0.95
C ARG A 84 14.06 -3.90 0.33
N MET A 85 14.45 -4.88 -0.47
CA MET A 85 15.73 -4.87 -1.16
C MET A 85 15.83 -3.71 -2.14
N LEU A 86 14.82 -3.50 -2.99
CA LEU A 86 14.79 -2.42 -3.96
C LEU A 86 14.76 -1.04 -3.28
N ALA A 87 13.94 -0.87 -2.24
CA ALA A 87 13.94 0.35 -1.45
C ALA A 87 15.31 0.64 -0.83
N GLY A 88 15.95 -0.37 -0.24
CA GLY A 88 17.32 -0.24 0.31
C GLY A 88 18.36 0.10 -0.75
N MET A 89 18.21 -0.39 -1.98
CA MET A 89 19.09 -0.02 -3.10
C MET A 89 18.88 1.44 -3.52
N LEU A 90 17.64 1.90 -3.58
CA LEU A 90 17.30 3.30 -3.91
C LEU A 90 17.81 4.27 -2.85
N THR A 91 17.67 3.93 -1.58
CA THR A 91 18.04 4.80 -0.45
C THR A 91 19.41 4.49 0.14
N ARG A 92 20.26 3.75 -0.59
CA ARG A 92 21.62 3.39 -0.14
C ARG A 92 22.49 4.58 0.26
N LYS A 93 22.29 5.72 -0.41
CA LYS A 93 22.95 6.96 -0.05
C LYS A 93 21.95 7.85 0.69
N PRO A 94 22.34 8.43 1.83
CA PRO A 94 21.47 9.34 2.54
C PRO A 94 21.11 10.57 1.69
N VAL A 95 19.93 11.10 1.93
CA VAL A 95 19.46 12.33 1.28
C VAL A 95 20.41 13.48 1.65
N ARG A 96 20.91 14.19 0.66
CA ARG A 96 21.78 15.36 0.86
C ARG A 96 20.95 16.64 0.75
N LEU A 97 21.04 17.43 1.78
CA LEU A 97 20.40 18.73 1.84
C LEU A 97 21.39 19.82 1.41
N GLN A 98 21.01 20.65 0.45
CA GLN A 98 21.78 21.80 -0.01
C GLN A 98 20.94 23.06 0.17
N ASP A 99 21.57 24.12 0.64
CA ASP A 99 20.95 25.45 0.79
C ASP A 99 19.63 25.46 1.62
N VAL A 100 19.60 24.64 2.67
CA VAL A 100 18.43 24.49 3.56
C VAL A 100 18.69 25.27 4.86
N SER A 101 17.69 26.06 5.30
CA SER A 101 17.77 26.79 6.57
C SER A 101 17.86 25.84 7.77
N ASP A 102 18.44 26.30 8.86
CA ASP A 102 18.59 25.49 10.08
C ASP A 102 17.23 25.04 10.64
N THR A 103 16.23 25.91 10.58
CA THR A 103 14.85 25.58 11.00
C THR A 103 14.29 24.39 10.26
N ILE A 104 14.45 24.35 8.92
CA ILE A 104 13.99 23.20 8.12
C ILE A 104 14.84 21.97 8.43
N ARG A 105 16.16 22.15 8.59
CA ARG A 105 17.07 21.06 8.94
C ARG A 105 16.67 20.37 10.25
N GLU A 106 16.32 21.14 11.27
CA GLU A 106 15.83 20.62 12.55
C GLU A 106 14.52 19.83 12.39
N GLN A 107 13.59 20.31 11.56
CA GLN A 107 12.33 19.60 11.29
C GLN A 107 12.55 18.23 10.62
N LEU A 108 13.62 18.06 9.85
CA LEU A 108 13.91 16.82 9.13
C LEU A 108 14.53 15.70 9.99
N PHE A 109 14.81 15.96 11.27
CA PHE A 109 15.17 14.91 12.24
C PHE A 109 13.95 14.09 12.71
N ASP A 110 12.74 14.62 12.52
CA ASP A 110 11.49 13.94 12.80
C ASP A 110 10.43 14.49 11.83
N VAL A 111 10.39 13.92 10.63
CA VAL A 111 9.63 14.46 9.49
C VAL A 111 8.12 14.32 9.68
N ASP A 112 7.68 13.25 10.33
CA ASP A 112 6.28 12.81 10.43
C ASP A 112 5.68 12.95 11.84
N LEU A 113 6.39 13.57 12.79
CA LEU A 113 6.04 13.65 14.22
C LEU A 113 5.93 12.26 14.90
N GLN A 114 6.58 11.24 14.34
CA GLN A 114 6.62 9.88 14.88
C GLN A 114 8.04 9.43 15.22
N GLY A 115 9.01 10.33 15.13
CA GLY A 115 10.42 10.06 15.39
C GLY A 115 11.21 9.55 14.18
N ASN A 116 10.63 9.61 12.98
CA ASN A 116 11.34 9.22 11.77
C ASN A 116 12.10 10.37 11.16
N ASP A 117 13.41 10.20 11.02
CA ASP A 117 14.22 11.14 10.27
C ASP A 117 13.96 11.07 8.75
N LEU A 118 14.48 12.05 8.00
CA LEU A 118 14.28 12.12 6.55
C LEU A 118 14.72 10.85 5.83
N ASN A 119 15.76 10.13 6.27
CA ASN A 119 16.25 8.93 5.59
C ASN A 119 15.32 7.74 5.83
N ILE A 120 14.88 7.54 7.05
CA ILE A 120 13.89 6.50 7.42
C ILE A 120 12.58 6.76 6.68
N TRP A 121 12.09 8.00 6.71
CA TRP A 121 10.86 8.40 6.03
C TRP A 121 10.96 8.18 4.51
N THR A 122 12.09 8.55 3.89
CA THR A 122 12.34 8.33 2.45
C THR A 122 12.36 6.84 2.11
N TYR A 123 12.97 6.01 2.95
CA TYR A 123 12.98 4.56 2.76
C TYR A 123 11.57 3.96 2.81
N GLU A 124 10.77 4.32 3.81
CA GLU A 124 9.39 3.81 3.95
C GLU A 124 8.49 4.33 2.82
N THR A 125 8.66 5.57 2.40
CA THR A 125 7.95 6.14 1.25
C THR A 125 8.34 5.45 -0.06
N ALA A 126 9.62 5.14 -0.27
CA ALA A 126 10.11 4.37 -1.41
C ALA A 126 9.50 2.95 -1.43
N ARG A 127 9.37 2.30 -0.29
CA ARG A 127 8.68 1.01 -0.18
C ARG A 127 7.22 1.09 -0.61
N LYS A 128 6.48 2.08 -0.11
CA LYS A 128 5.09 2.33 -0.51
C LYS A 128 5.00 2.58 -2.02
N MET A 129 5.90 3.40 -2.57
CA MET A 129 5.94 3.70 -4.02
C MET A 129 6.22 2.45 -4.87
N ILE A 130 7.15 1.58 -4.45
CA ILE A 130 7.42 0.31 -5.14
C ILE A 130 6.19 -0.61 -5.09
N ARG A 131 5.49 -0.64 -3.96
CA ARG A 131 4.32 -1.48 -3.75
C ARG A 131 3.12 -1.06 -4.60
N TYR A 132 2.82 0.23 -4.64
CA TYR A 132 1.59 0.75 -5.23
C TYR A 132 1.78 1.48 -6.56
N GLY A 133 3.02 1.69 -6.99
CA GLY A 133 3.37 2.43 -8.20
C GLY A 133 3.44 3.95 -8.01
N HIS A 134 2.73 4.48 -7.02
CA HIS A 134 2.77 5.91 -6.65
C HIS A 134 2.40 6.11 -5.17
N VAL A 135 2.76 7.26 -4.64
CA VAL A 135 2.47 7.71 -3.27
C VAL A 135 2.17 9.20 -3.31
N GLY A 136 1.12 9.62 -2.61
CA GLY A 136 0.86 11.02 -2.33
C GLY A 136 1.62 11.45 -1.08
N VAL A 137 2.23 12.63 -1.10
CA VAL A 137 2.82 13.25 0.09
C VAL A 137 2.07 14.52 0.41
N LEU A 138 1.48 14.57 1.60
CA LEU A 138 0.84 15.75 2.14
C LEU A 138 1.76 16.38 3.20
N VAL A 139 1.94 17.69 3.11
CA VAL A 139 2.53 18.49 4.17
C VAL A 139 1.38 19.11 4.94
N ASP A 140 1.24 18.74 6.19
CA ASP A 140 0.15 19.17 7.07
C ASP A 140 0.67 19.86 8.33
N THR A 141 -0.21 20.51 9.05
CA THR A 141 0.07 21.14 10.33
C THR A 141 -0.93 20.63 11.37
N PRO A 142 -0.49 20.42 12.64
CA PRO A 142 -1.43 20.03 13.70
C PRO A 142 -2.56 21.05 13.85
N ALA A 143 -3.77 20.57 14.07
CA ALA A 143 -4.98 21.40 14.23
C ALA A 143 -4.92 22.32 15.46
N GLU A 144 -4.15 22.00 16.47
CA GLU A 144 -3.95 22.79 17.68
C GLU A 144 -2.62 23.58 17.62
N GLY A 145 -2.74 24.77 17.35
CA GLY A 145 -2.14 26.10 17.50
C GLY A 145 -0.63 26.28 17.47
N ASN A 146 0.32 25.44 17.72
CA ASN A 146 1.77 25.75 17.67
C ASN A 146 2.64 24.56 17.19
N GLY A 147 2.05 23.62 16.49
CA GLY A 147 2.78 22.50 15.96
C GLY A 147 3.55 22.87 14.68
N ARG A 148 4.73 22.28 14.53
CA ARG A 148 5.49 22.36 13.28
C ARG A 148 4.82 21.55 12.16
N PRO A 149 5.03 21.90 10.88
CA PRO A 149 4.59 21.09 9.75
C PRO A 149 5.20 19.68 9.81
N TYR A 150 4.43 18.69 9.34
CA TYR A 150 4.86 17.30 9.23
C TYR A 150 4.40 16.70 7.91
N TRP A 151 5.04 15.62 7.49
CA TRP A 151 4.76 14.97 6.22
C TRP A 151 4.03 13.65 6.45
N VAL A 152 3.01 13.42 5.64
CA VAL A 152 2.26 12.16 5.62
C VAL A 152 2.34 11.56 4.22
N ALA A 153 2.73 10.30 4.14
CA ALA A 153 2.78 9.57 2.88
C ALA A 153 1.52 8.69 2.76
N TYR A 154 0.64 9.02 1.82
CA TYR A 154 -0.59 8.30 1.53
C TYR A 154 -0.40 7.31 0.38
N THR A 155 -0.88 6.10 0.56
CA THR A 155 -1.03 5.13 -0.53
C THR A 155 -2.28 5.45 -1.37
N PRO A 156 -2.37 4.95 -2.62
CA PRO A 156 -3.57 5.16 -3.46
C PRO A 156 -4.87 4.63 -2.87
N ARG A 157 -4.80 3.80 -1.84
CA ARG A 157 -5.97 3.25 -1.16
C ARG A 157 -6.41 4.05 0.07
N GLU A 158 -5.60 5.01 0.47
CA GLU A 158 -5.86 5.91 1.61
C GLU A 158 -6.34 7.29 1.17
N ILE A 159 -6.31 7.55 -0.14
CA ILE A 159 -6.73 8.81 -0.77
C ILE A 159 -8.17 8.68 -1.26
#